data_e4654b4c32902ce637b9cbdb3c0a2329
#
_entry.id   e4654b4c32902ce637b9cbdb3c0a2329
#
_cell.length_a   1.000
_cell.length_b   1.000
_cell.length_c   1.000
_cell.angle_alpha   90.00
_cell.angle_beta   90.00
_cell.angle_gamma   90.00
#
_symmetry.space_group_name_H-M   'P 1'
#
loop_
_entity.id
_entity.type
_entity.pdbx_description
1 polymer ?
#
loop_
_entity_poly.entity_id
_entity_poly.type
_entity_poly.pdbx_seq_one_letter_code
_entity_poly.pdbx_strand_id
1 'polypeptide(L)'
;MNKIALIYDFDRTLSPKDMQEFHFIPSIGYKKAEDFWKDCADNAKKRHMDGILSYMMVMLEKHPHLTRNVLKEEGKYVKLYKGVDTWFKRINAYGKKQGIEVEHYIISSGLKEIIKGTSIADEFKKVYACSYAYDNEGNAIFPARIVNYTLKTQYLFRINKGVLDEMNDFDLNRSTPEEEKYIPFANMVYFGDGMTDVPSMKVVKNNGGYTVAVYDSAKQKTALAMELKKDKRATFALKADYSKDSKIEKTVKGIIDSVASQNRLEKFK
;
A
#
# COMPACT_ATOMS: atom_id res chain seq x y z
N MET A 1 16.23 9.76 -16.37
CA MET A 1 14.94 9.23 -16.85
C MET A 1 13.88 9.68 -15.88
N ASN A 2 12.82 10.30 -16.35
CA ASN A 2 11.78 10.83 -15.47
C ASN A 2 10.94 9.69 -14.92
N LYS A 3 10.68 9.71 -13.61
CA LYS A 3 10.01 8.65 -12.90
C LYS A 3 8.67 9.09 -12.33
N ILE A 4 7.75 8.14 -12.21
CA ILE A 4 6.50 8.28 -11.46
C ILE A 4 6.39 7.10 -10.49
N ALA A 5 6.00 7.37 -9.25
CA ALA A 5 5.69 6.33 -8.26
C ALA A 5 4.18 6.12 -8.16
N LEU A 6 3.73 4.90 -8.39
CA LEU A 6 2.39 4.45 -8.05
C LEU A 6 2.47 3.67 -6.72
N ILE A 7 1.89 4.22 -5.69
CA ILE A 7 2.01 3.76 -4.30
C ILE A 7 0.64 3.27 -3.84
N TYR A 8 0.56 2.02 -3.40
CA TYR A 8 -0.70 1.38 -3.04
C TYR A 8 -0.72 0.99 -1.56
N ASP A 9 -1.82 1.24 -0.87
CA ASP A 9 -2.23 0.33 0.17
C ASP A 9 -2.60 -1.01 -0.46
N PHE A 10 -2.62 -2.10 0.32
CA PHE A 10 -2.89 -3.43 -0.23
C PHE A 10 -4.32 -3.88 0.01
N ASP A 11 -4.70 -3.99 1.29
CA ASP A 11 -6.00 -4.48 1.70
C ASP A 11 -7.11 -3.51 1.28
N ARG A 12 -8.19 -4.02 0.69
CA ARG A 12 -9.31 -3.23 0.16
C ARG A 12 -8.94 -2.19 -0.90
N THR A 13 -7.67 -2.18 -1.33
CA THR A 13 -7.15 -1.32 -2.41
C THR A 13 -6.76 -2.14 -3.65
N LEU A 14 -5.91 -3.16 -3.52
CA LEU A 14 -5.60 -4.15 -4.58
C LEU A 14 -6.35 -5.47 -4.38
N SER A 15 -6.77 -5.76 -3.17
CA SER A 15 -7.52 -6.93 -2.73
C SER A 15 -8.89 -6.50 -2.18
N PRO A 16 -9.99 -7.28 -2.37
CA PRO A 16 -11.31 -6.89 -1.88
C PRO A 16 -11.52 -7.05 -0.37
N LYS A 17 -10.58 -7.71 0.32
CA LYS A 17 -10.63 -7.97 1.76
C LYS A 17 -9.27 -7.75 2.39
N ASP A 18 -9.22 -7.76 3.72
CA ASP A 18 -7.97 -7.87 4.44
C ASP A 18 -7.33 -9.24 4.15
N MET A 19 -6.03 -9.27 3.91
CA MET A 19 -5.34 -10.46 3.38
C MET A 19 -5.49 -11.70 4.26
N GLN A 20 -5.63 -11.51 5.58
CA GLN A 20 -5.82 -12.60 6.54
C GLN A 20 -7.22 -13.24 6.45
N GLU A 21 -8.21 -12.53 5.90
CA GLU A 21 -9.60 -12.98 5.83
C GLU A 21 -9.83 -14.08 4.77
N PHE A 22 -8.88 -14.28 3.85
CA PHE A 22 -9.08 -15.27 2.78
C PHE A 22 -8.90 -16.70 3.26
N HIS A 23 -7.87 -16.96 4.08
CA HIS A 23 -7.58 -18.31 4.54
C HIS A 23 -7.06 -18.35 5.99
N PHE A 24 -6.16 -17.45 6.40
CA PHE A 24 -5.52 -17.51 7.71
C PHE A 24 -6.55 -17.49 8.87
N ILE A 25 -7.46 -16.52 8.89
CA ILE A 25 -8.47 -16.38 9.96
C ILE A 25 -9.34 -17.64 10.06
N PRO A 26 -9.89 -18.20 8.96
CA PRO A 26 -10.58 -19.49 9.01
C PRO A 26 -9.70 -20.64 9.51
N SER A 27 -8.43 -20.72 9.11
CA SER A 27 -7.52 -21.82 9.48
C SER A 27 -7.20 -21.88 10.96
N ILE A 28 -7.25 -20.74 11.65
CA ILE A 28 -7.06 -20.66 13.11
C ILE A 28 -8.37 -20.76 13.91
N GLY A 29 -9.47 -21.18 13.27
CA GLY A 29 -10.72 -21.57 13.90
C GLY A 29 -11.79 -20.49 14.01
N TYR A 30 -11.60 -19.30 13.47
CA TYR A 30 -12.65 -18.28 13.43
C TYR A 30 -13.62 -18.53 12.27
N LYS A 31 -14.92 -18.61 12.58
CA LYS A 31 -15.98 -18.79 11.57
C LYS A 31 -16.27 -17.50 10.79
N LYS A 32 -16.03 -16.35 11.43
CA LYS A 32 -16.24 -15.01 10.85
C LYS A 32 -15.01 -14.15 11.09
N ALA A 33 -14.61 -13.38 10.11
CA ALA A 33 -13.48 -12.47 10.23
C ALA A 33 -13.74 -11.37 11.27
N GLU A 34 -15.00 -10.93 11.40
CA GLU A 34 -15.40 -9.92 12.37
C GLU A 34 -15.10 -10.34 13.83
N ASP A 35 -15.22 -11.64 14.15
CA ASP A 35 -14.93 -12.15 15.49
C ASP A 35 -13.42 -12.06 15.79
N PHE A 36 -12.57 -12.37 14.82
CA PHE A 36 -11.11 -12.18 14.94
C PHE A 36 -10.74 -10.71 15.14
N TRP A 37 -11.28 -9.82 14.32
CA TRP A 37 -11.00 -8.39 14.43
C TRP A 37 -11.52 -7.79 15.72
N LYS A 38 -12.64 -8.30 16.24
CA LYS A 38 -13.15 -7.93 17.55
C LYS A 38 -12.21 -8.36 18.66
N ASP A 39 -11.73 -9.61 18.64
CA ASP A 39 -10.76 -10.10 19.62
C ASP A 39 -9.47 -9.25 19.60
N CYS A 40 -8.99 -8.87 18.42
CA CYS A 40 -7.84 -7.96 18.27
C CYS A 40 -8.11 -6.58 18.89
N ALA A 41 -9.30 -6.01 18.66
CA ALA A 41 -9.69 -4.71 19.19
C ALA A 41 -9.84 -4.77 20.74
N ASP A 42 -10.46 -5.81 21.25
CA ASP A 42 -10.63 -6.02 22.70
C ASP A 42 -9.26 -6.23 23.39
N ASN A 43 -8.35 -6.99 22.76
CA ASN A 43 -6.98 -7.15 23.23
C ASN A 43 -6.20 -5.82 23.23
N ALA A 44 -6.31 -5.03 22.15
CA ALA A 44 -5.69 -3.71 22.07
C ALA A 44 -6.18 -2.79 23.20
N LYS A 45 -7.49 -2.74 23.43
CA LYS A 45 -8.10 -1.94 24.49
C LYS A 45 -7.67 -2.40 25.89
N LYS A 46 -7.70 -3.71 26.15
CA LYS A 46 -7.32 -4.29 27.44
C LYS A 46 -5.86 -4.01 27.82
N ARG A 47 -4.97 -4.04 26.83
CA ARG A 47 -3.52 -3.90 27.04
C ARG A 47 -3.00 -2.49 26.72
N HIS A 48 -3.87 -1.54 26.35
CA HIS A 48 -3.51 -0.18 25.94
C HIS A 48 -2.43 -0.15 24.84
N MET A 49 -2.60 -0.97 23.79
CA MET A 49 -1.62 -1.16 22.74
C MET A 49 -2.15 -0.72 21.36
N ASP A 50 -1.22 -0.49 20.43
CA ASP A 50 -1.54 -0.22 19.02
C ASP A 50 -2.32 -1.37 18.40
N GLY A 51 -3.36 -1.06 17.61
CA GLY A 51 -4.24 -2.07 17.01
C GLY A 51 -3.52 -2.99 16.02
N ILE A 52 -2.51 -2.47 15.30
CA ILE A 52 -1.68 -3.27 14.37
C ILE A 52 -0.83 -4.26 15.17
N LEU A 53 -0.20 -3.77 16.24
CA LEU A 53 0.56 -4.63 17.14
C LEU A 53 -0.32 -5.70 17.76
N SER A 54 -1.56 -5.35 18.13
CA SER A 54 -2.52 -6.28 18.71
C SER A 54 -2.89 -7.42 17.78
N TYR A 55 -3.24 -7.15 16.51
CA TYR A 55 -3.61 -8.23 15.60
C TYR A 55 -2.42 -9.17 15.35
N MET A 56 -1.21 -8.63 15.21
CA MET A 56 -0.01 -9.44 15.05
C MET A 56 0.25 -10.35 16.26
N MET A 57 0.03 -9.85 17.47
CA MET A 57 0.15 -10.67 18.68
C MET A 57 -0.92 -11.75 18.73
N VAL A 58 -2.18 -11.43 18.43
CA VAL A 58 -3.27 -12.43 18.42
C VAL A 58 -2.98 -13.53 17.39
N MET A 59 -2.42 -13.19 16.22
CA MET A 59 -2.00 -14.20 15.25
C MET A 59 -0.95 -15.16 15.82
N LEU A 60 0.06 -14.66 16.55
CA LEU A 60 1.07 -15.50 17.21
C LEU A 60 0.44 -16.38 18.31
N GLU A 61 -0.41 -15.80 19.15
CA GLU A 61 -1.09 -16.54 20.24
C GLU A 61 -1.97 -17.69 19.70
N LYS A 62 -2.61 -17.48 18.53
CA LYS A 62 -3.49 -18.47 17.91
C LYS A 62 -2.76 -19.49 17.00
N HIS A 63 -1.57 -19.18 16.55
CA HIS A 63 -0.75 -20.07 15.72
C HIS A 63 0.69 -20.12 16.24
N PRO A 64 0.98 -20.93 17.28
CA PRO A 64 2.29 -20.96 17.95
C PRO A 64 3.49 -21.32 17.05
N HIS A 65 3.24 -22.01 15.93
CA HIS A 65 4.25 -22.38 14.94
C HIS A 65 4.11 -21.56 13.65
N LEU A 66 3.77 -20.28 13.80
CA LEU A 66 3.68 -19.36 12.66
C LEU A 66 5.06 -19.11 12.07
N THR A 67 5.29 -19.57 10.85
CA THR A 67 6.58 -19.37 10.17
C THR A 67 6.46 -18.40 9.01
N ARG A 68 7.60 -17.88 8.55
CA ARG A 68 7.67 -17.07 7.34
C ARG A 68 7.06 -17.79 6.13
N ASN A 69 7.31 -19.09 6.00
CA ASN A 69 6.79 -19.90 4.89
C ASN A 69 5.28 -20.06 5.00
N VAL A 70 4.73 -20.33 6.18
CA VAL A 70 3.27 -20.38 6.41
C VAL A 70 2.64 -19.08 5.95
N LEU A 71 3.14 -17.94 6.40
CA LEU A 71 2.60 -16.64 6.00
C LEU A 71 2.73 -16.38 4.49
N LYS A 72 3.84 -16.80 3.87
CA LYS A 72 4.01 -16.67 2.43
C LYS A 72 3.02 -17.54 1.65
N GLU A 73 2.75 -18.76 2.10
CA GLU A 73 1.73 -19.64 1.50
C GLU A 73 0.32 -19.02 1.57
N GLU A 74 -0.01 -18.29 2.65
CA GLU A 74 -1.28 -17.56 2.77
C GLU A 74 -1.50 -16.56 1.62
N GLY A 75 -0.43 -16.01 1.05
CA GLY A 75 -0.49 -15.11 -0.09
C GLY A 75 -1.12 -15.73 -1.34
N LYS A 76 -1.05 -17.06 -1.51
CA LYS A 76 -1.66 -17.78 -2.63
C LYS A 76 -3.20 -17.79 -2.59
N TYR A 77 -3.79 -17.60 -1.41
CA TYR A 77 -5.24 -17.54 -1.24
C TYR A 77 -5.80 -16.13 -1.45
N VAL A 78 -4.95 -15.12 -1.46
CA VAL A 78 -5.38 -13.72 -1.62
C VAL A 78 -5.96 -13.51 -3.01
N LYS A 79 -7.20 -13.04 -3.05
CA LYS A 79 -7.85 -12.64 -4.30
C LYS A 79 -7.58 -11.16 -4.56
N LEU A 80 -7.41 -10.84 -5.82
CA LEU A 80 -7.16 -9.47 -6.27
C LEU A 80 -8.43 -8.88 -6.92
N TYR A 81 -8.55 -7.57 -6.91
CA TYR A 81 -9.57 -6.89 -7.67
C TYR A 81 -9.41 -7.13 -9.18
N LYS A 82 -10.50 -6.98 -9.91
CA LYS A 82 -10.56 -7.19 -11.35
C LYS A 82 -9.46 -6.40 -12.08
N GLY A 83 -8.63 -7.11 -12.84
CA GLY A 83 -7.60 -6.57 -13.73
C GLY A 83 -6.29 -6.17 -13.05
N VAL A 84 -6.12 -6.38 -11.73
CA VAL A 84 -4.88 -6.09 -11.02
C VAL A 84 -3.71 -6.95 -11.54
N ASP A 85 -3.96 -8.19 -11.86
CA ASP A 85 -3.00 -9.16 -12.41
C ASP A 85 -2.30 -8.69 -13.70
N THR A 86 -2.97 -7.87 -14.50
CA THR A 86 -2.44 -7.35 -15.77
C THR A 86 -2.20 -5.83 -15.75
N TRP A 87 -2.53 -5.18 -14.64
CA TRP A 87 -2.43 -3.73 -14.45
C TRP A 87 -1.00 -3.21 -14.63
N PHE A 88 -0.06 -3.78 -13.92
CA PHE A 88 1.33 -3.33 -13.87
C PHE A 88 1.95 -3.32 -15.26
N LYS A 89 1.83 -4.43 -16.00
CA LYS A 89 2.35 -4.57 -17.36
C LYS A 89 1.79 -3.50 -18.31
N ARG A 90 0.47 -3.22 -18.21
CA ARG A 90 -0.18 -2.22 -19.08
C ARG A 90 0.29 -0.79 -18.77
N ILE A 91 0.37 -0.44 -17.49
CA ILE A 91 0.78 0.90 -17.07
C ILE A 91 2.25 1.14 -17.32
N ASN A 92 3.12 0.14 -17.06
CA ASN A 92 4.55 0.21 -17.40
C ASN A 92 4.76 0.40 -18.90
N ALA A 93 4.04 -0.34 -19.74
CA ALA A 93 4.10 -0.19 -21.20
C ALA A 93 3.63 1.20 -21.66
N TYR A 94 2.60 1.76 -21.00
CA TYR A 94 2.11 3.10 -21.28
C TYR A 94 3.14 4.17 -20.88
N GLY A 95 3.65 4.10 -19.65
CA GLY A 95 4.69 5.02 -19.17
C GLY A 95 5.92 5.04 -20.09
N LYS A 96 6.40 3.86 -20.48
CA LYS A 96 7.54 3.73 -21.43
C LYS A 96 7.29 4.46 -22.75
N LYS A 97 6.07 4.38 -23.29
CA LYS A 97 5.69 5.12 -24.53
C LYS A 97 5.73 6.63 -24.34
N GLN A 98 5.48 7.13 -23.13
CA GLN A 98 5.53 8.55 -22.79
C GLN A 98 6.92 9.02 -22.30
N GLY A 99 7.93 8.14 -22.29
CA GLY A 99 9.28 8.44 -21.80
C GLY A 99 9.35 8.53 -20.27
N ILE A 100 8.40 7.90 -19.56
CA ILE A 100 8.29 7.85 -18.09
C ILE A 100 8.57 6.43 -17.62
N GLU A 101 9.47 6.28 -16.63
CA GLU A 101 9.63 5.04 -15.87
C GLU A 101 8.57 5.00 -14.76
N VAL A 102 7.74 3.95 -14.74
CA VAL A 102 6.73 3.75 -13.70
C VAL A 102 7.28 2.77 -12.68
N GLU A 103 7.34 3.19 -11.43
CA GLU A 103 7.73 2.33 -10.30
C GLU A 103 6.52 2.09 -9.39
N HIS A 104 6.35 0.84 -8.94
CA HIS A 104 5.24 0.43 -8.08
C HIS A 104 5.73 0.14 -6.68
N TYR A 105 4.99 0.60 -5.66
CA TYR A 105 5.32 0.47 -4.25
C TYR A 105 4.09 0.06 -3.44
N ILE A 106 4.30 -0.74 -2.40
CA ILE A 106 3.28 -1.01 -1.37
C ILE A 106 3.64 -0.28 -0.08
N ILE A 107 2.64 0.35 0.54
CA ILE A 107 2.69 0.82 1.93
C ILE A 107 1.43 0.33 2.64
N SER A 108 1.52 -0.76 3.40
CA SER A 108 0.37 -1.49 3.94
C SER A 108 0.51 -1.78 5.43
N SER A 109 -0.61 -1.78 6.13
CA SER A 109 -0.72 -2.28 7.51
C SER A 109 -0.86 -3.82 7.59
N GLY A 110 -0.96 -4.50 6.44
CA GLY A 110 -0.94 -5.96 6.34
C GLY A 110 0.46 -6.55 6.46
N LEU A 111 0.58 -7.86 6.27
CA LEU A 111 1.82 -8.60 6.45
C LEU A 111 2.63 -8.71 5.16
N LYS A 112 3.90 -8.33 5.23
CA LYS A 112 4.86 -8.37 4.12
C LYS A 112 5.03 -9.77 3.55
N GLU A 113 5.06 -10.76 4.43
CA GLU A 113 5.21 -12.16 4.05
C GLU A 113 4.03 -12.65 3.19
N ILE A 114 2.80 -12.29 3.57
CA ILE A 114 1.59 -12.63 2.79
C ILE A 114 1.64 -11.92 1.43
N ILE A 115 1.96 -10.62 1.40
CA ILE A 115 2.08 -9.87 0.14
C ILE A 115 3.13 -10.52 -0.78
N LYS A 116 4.26 -10.96 -0.23
CA LYS A 116 5.33 -11.64 -0.96
C LYS A 116 4.94 -13.03 -1.47
N GLY A 117 3.85 -13.60 -0.97
CA GLY A 117 3.26 -14.86 -1.46
C GLY A 117 2.23 -14.69 -2.57
N THR A 118 1.81 -13.45 -2.86
CA THR A 118 0.80 -13.18 -3.90
C THR A 118 1.39 -13.27 -5.31
N SER A 119 0.51 -13.45 -6.30
CA SER A 119 0.89 -13.53 -7.74
C SER A 119 1.49 -12.23 -8.30
N ILE A 120 1.34 -11.11 -7.59
CA ILE A 120 1.83 -9.79 -8.01
C ILE A 120 3.05 -9.32 -7.21
N ALA A 121 3.64 -10.20 -6.38
CA ALA A 121 4.73 -9.83 -5.47
C ALA A 121 5.94 -9.18 -6.17
N ASP A 122 6.27 -9.64 -7.37
CA ASP A 122 7.44 -9.21 -8.14
C ASP A 122 7.22 -7.90 -8.91
N GLU A 123 5.99 -7.38 -8.94
CA GLU A 123 5.66 -6.12 -9.60
C GLU A 123 6.11 -4.89 -8.80
N PHE A 124 6.46 -5.07 -7.52
CA PHE A 124 6.78 -3.97 -6.63
C PHE A 124 8.28 -3.77 -6.45
N LYS A 125 8.74 -2.56 -6.70
CA LYS A 125 10.12 -2.10 -6.40
C LYS A 125 10.45 -2.28 -4.91
N LYS A 126 9.49 -1.96 -4.04
CA LYS A 126 9.60 -2.14 -2.58
C LYS A 126 8.22 -2.36 -1.96
N VAL A 127 8.20 -3.25 -0.98
CA VAL A 127 7.03 -3.50 -0.12
C VAL A 127 7.37 -3.05 1.28
N TYR A 128 6.70 -2.01 1.76
CA TYR A 128 6.70 -1.54 3.14
C TYR A 128 5.43 -2.05 3.81
N ALA A 129 5.58 -2.97 4.74
CA ALA A 129 4.46 -3.60 5.43
C ALA A 129 4.91 -4.16 6.79
N CYS A 130 3.95 -4.56 7.62
CA CYS A 130 4.24 -5.22 8.89
C CYS A 130 5.02 -6.52 8.68
N SER A 131 5.87 -6.89 9.61
CA SER A 131 6.63 -8.14 9.56
C SER A 131 7.00 -8.63 10.95
N TYR A 132 7.28 -9.93 11.05
CA TYR A 132 7.77 -10.54 12.29
C TYR A 132 9.30 -10.65 12.33
N ALA A 133 9.86 -10.70 13.54
CA ALA A 133 11.15 -11.31 13.81
C ALA A 133 10.96 -12.82 13.90
N TYR A 134 11.99 -13.55 13.50
CA TYR A 134 11.96 -15.01 13.46
C TYR A 134 13.14 -15.56 14.25
N ASP A 135 12.94 -16.69 14.94
CA ASP A 135 14.01 -17.44 15.58
C ASP A 135 14.87 -18.22 14.56
N ASN A 136 15.84 -18.96 15.06
CA ASN A 136 16.74 -19.76 14.22
C ASN A 136 16.03 -20.93 13.51
N GLU A 137 14.87 -21.33 14.00
CA GLU A 137 14.02 -22.38 13.42
C GLU A 137 13.01 -21.82 12.40
N GLY A 138 12.95 -20.49 12.28
CA GLY A 138 12.07 -19.78 11.36
C GLY A 138 10.66 -19.51 11.90
N ASN A 139 10.42 -19.72 13.20
CA ASN A 139 9.16 -19.37 13.84
C ASN A 139 9.08 -17.88 14.13
N ALA A 140 7.95 -17.27 13.91
CA ALA A 140 7.69 -15.88 14.27
C ALA A 140 7.63 -15.72 15.79
N ILE A 141 8.45 -14.84 16.35
CA ILE A 141 8.59 -14.66 17.80
C ILE A 141 8.06 -13.33 18.29
N PHE A 142 8.11 -12.30 17.44
CA PHE A 142 7.73 -10.94 17.85
C PHE A 142 7.42 -10.06 16.63
N PRO A 143 6.47 -9.11 16.69
CA PRO A 143 6.28 -8.10 15.65
C PRO A 143 7.53 -7.21 15.52
N ALA A 144 8.32 -7.42 14.48
CA ALA A 144 9.55 -6.66 14.26
C ALA A 144 9.30 -5.28 13.64
N ARG A 145 8.24 -5.18 12.83
CA ARG A 145 7.86 -3.93 12.17
C ARG A 145 6.35 -3.79 12.16
N ILE A 146 5.86 -2.63 12.55
CA ILE A 146 4.46 -2.24 12.40
C ILE A 146 4.38 -1.04 11.45
N VAL A 147 3.30 -0.98 10.68
CA VAL A 147 2.98 0.12 9.77
C VAL A 147 1.57 0.56 10.07
N ASN A 148 1.43 1.51 10.98
CA ASN A 148 0.16 2.17 11.27
C ASN A 148 -0.05 3.39 10.38
N TYR A 149 -1.19 4.06 10.51
CA TYR A 149 -1.59 5.19 9.66
C TYR A 149 -0.59 6.36 9.62
N THR A 150 0.10 6.68 10.72
CA THR A 150 1.12 7.74 10.74
C THR A 150 2.46 7.24 10.20
N LEU A 151 2.82 6.00 10.50
CA LEU A 151 4.05 5.41 10.00
C LEU A 151 4.04 5.22 8.47
N LYS A 152 2.87 5.10 7.84
CA LYS A 152 2.78 5.08 6.37
C LYS A 152 3.48 6.29 5.72
N THR A 153 3.43 7.46 6.34
CA THR A 153 3.97 8.70 5.75
C THR A 153 5.49 8.70 5.62
N GLN A 154 6.23 8.07 6.53
CA GLN A 154 7.70 8.02 6.43
C GLN A 154 8.18 7.35 5.14
N TYR A 155 7.44 6.34 4.67
CA TYR A 155 7.82 5.59 3.47
C TYR A 155 7.64 6.42 2.19
N LEU A 156 6.76 7.41 2.20
CA LEU A 156 6.65 8.38 1.10
C LEU A 156 7.94 9.19 0.97
N PHE A 157 8.54 9.61 2.09
CA PHE A 157 9.82 10.32 2.09
C PHE A 157 10.98 9.40 1.67
N ARG A 158 10.94 8.12 2.02
CA ARG A 158 11.92 7.14 1.53
C ARG A 158 11.85 6.99 0.01
N ILE A 159 10.66 6.89 -0.55
CA ILE A 159 10.44 6.85 -2.00
C ILE A 159 10.90 8.16 -2.65
N ASN A 160 10.54 9.29 -2.06
CA ASN A 160 10.92 10.62 -2.54
C ASN A 160 12.44 10.78 -2.67
N LYS A 161 13.19 10.32 -1.68
CA LYS A 161 14.66 10.43 -1.62
C LYS A 161 15.40 9.25 -2.27
N GLY A 162 14.71 8.17 -2.62
CA GLY A 162 15.35 6.94 -3.11
C GLY A 162 16.05 6.12 -2.03
N VAL A 163 15.84 6.43 -0.75
CA VAL A 163 16.41 5.73 0.40
C VAL A 163 15.49 4.57 0.79
N LEU A 164 15.50 3.52 -0.02
CA LEU A 164 14.55 2.42 0.10
C LEU A 164 14.90 1.41 1.20
N ASP A 165 16.13 1.43 1.73
CA ASP A 165 16.52 0.61 2.87
C ASP A 165 15.88 1.15 4.15
N GLU A 166 15.09 0.32 4.82
CA GLU A 166 14.37 0.66 6.05
C GLU A 166 15.28 0.85 7.26
N MET A 167 16.54 0.41 7.19
CA MET A 167 17.54 0.59 8.24
C MET A 167 18.41 1.82 8.05
N ASN A 168 18.32 2.47 6.88
CA ASN A 168 19.11 3.68 6.59
C ASN A 168 18.31 4.94 6.96
N ASP A 169 18.34 5.31 8.24
CA ASP A 169 17.72 6.53 8.73
C ASP A 169 18.61 7.76 8.56
N PHE A 170 19.93 7.56 8.47
CA PHE A 170 20.87 8.66 8.28
C PHE A 170 20.62 9.41 6.97
N ASP A 171 20.61 8.71 5.84
CA ASP A 171 20.35 9.33 4.54
C ASP A 171 18.88 9.79 4.40
N LEU A 172 17.94 9.11 5.06
CA LEU A 172 16.56 9.55 5.08
C LEU A 172 16.42 10.95 5.68
N ASN A 173 17.12 11.23 6.78
CA ASN A 173 17.03 12.50 7.50
C ASN A 173 17.96 13.59 6.94
N ARG A 174 18.94 13.22 6.10
CA ARG A 174 19.82 14.19 5.44
C ARG A 174 19.01 15.14 4.55
N SER A 175 19.40 16.43 4.55
CA SER A 175 18.82 17.40 3.61
C SER A 175 19.15 16.99 2.17
N THR A 176 18.14 17.00 1.31
CA THR A 176 18.26 16.68 -0.13
C THR A 176 17.57 17.79 -0.90
N PRO A 177 18.25 18.52 -1.79
CA PRO A 177 17.64 19.52 -2.67
C PRO A 177 16.50 18.94 -3.50
N GLU A 178 15.55 19.76 -3.91
CA GLU A 178 14.36 19.28 -4.62
C GLU A 178 14.70 18.66 -5.97
N GLU A 179 15.69 19.24 -6.67
CA GLU A 179 16.21 18.77 -7.95
C GLU A 179 16.94 17.42 -7.89
N GLU A 180 17.42 17.03 -6.69
CA GLU A 180 18.10 15.76 -6.44
C GLU A 180 17.14 14.65 -5.96
N LYS A 181 15.85 14.97 -5.77
CA LYS A 181 14.86 13.97 -5.33
C LYS A 181 14.74 12.84 -6.36
N TYR A 182 14.77 11.61 -5.87
CA TYR A 182 14.65 10.42 -6.72
C TYR A 182 13.32 10.36 -7.47
N ILE A 183 12.22 10.61 -6.75
CA ILE A 183 10.88 10.83 -7.30
C ILE A 183 10.24 11.98 -6.55
N PRO A 184 10.09 13.19 -7.15
CA PRO A 184 9.39 14.31 -6.53
C PRO A 184 7.95 13.93 -6.14
N PHE A 185 7.43 14.51 -5.07
CA PHE A 185 6.05 14.25 -4.64
C PHE A 185 5.02 14.53 -5.73
N ALA A 186 5.25 15.54 -6.57
CA ALA A 186 4.41 15.87 -7.73
C ALA A 186 4.26 14.71 -8.73
N ASN A 187 5.22 13.78 -8.74
CA ASN A 187 5.24 12.57 -9.56
C ASN A 187 4.79 11.33 -8.75
N MET A 188 4.04 11.49 -7.67
CA MET A 188 3.50 10.38 -6.89
C MET A 188 1.99 10.27 -7.05
N VAL A 189 1.49 9.04 -7.12
CA VAL A 189 0.07 8.71 -7.05
C VAL A 189 -0.13 7.73 -5.92
N TYR A 190 -0.88 8.12 -4.89
CA TYR A 190 -1.18 7.27 -3.74
C TYR A 190 -2.60 6.72 -3.84
N PHE A 191 -2.75 5.40 -3.69
CA PHE A 191 -4.02 4.67 -3.69
C PHE A 191 -4.30 4.12 -2.29
N GLY A 192 -5.48 4.36 -1.76
CA GLY A 192 -5.95 3.79 -0.50
C GLY A 192 -7.47 3.77 -0.40
N ASP A 193 -8.02 2.98 0.51
CA ASP A 193 -9.46 2.79 0.63
C ASP A 193 -10.10 3.48 1.84
N GLY A 194 -9.30 3.95 2.79
CA GLY A 194 -9.83 4.28 4.10
C GLY A 194 -9.23 5.46 4.82
N MET A 195 -9.71 5.65 6.06
CA MET A 195 -9.26 6.71 6.95
C MET A 195 -7.79 6.57 7.36
N THR A 196 -7.27 5.34 7.37
CA THR A 196 -5.86 5.06 7.68
C THR A 196 -4.90 5.60 6.63
N ASP A 197 -5.37 5.88 5.41
CA ASP A 197 -4.58 6.42 4.32
C ASP A 197 -4.57 7.95 4.27
N VAL A 198 -5.47 8.60 5.01
CA VAL A 198 -5.65 10.05 4.99
C VAL A 198 -4.35 10.83 5.26
N PRO A 199 -3.50 10.47 6.25
CA PRO A 199 -2.23 11.17 6.44
C PRO A 199 -1.32 11.10 5.21
N SER A 200 -1.19 9.92 4.61
CA SER A 200 -0.41 9.71 3.38
C SER A 200 -0.98 10.46 2.19
N MET A 201 -2.31 10.41 2.01
CA MET A 201 -2.99 11.18 0.96
C MET A 201 -2.73 12.68 1.12
N LYS A 202 -2.82 13.22 2.35
CA LYS A 202 -2.54 14.65 2.61
C LYS A 202 -1.10 15.01 2.29
N VAL A 203 -0.13 14.20 2.68
CA VAL A 203 1.29 14.46 2.37
C VAL A 203 1.50 14.49 0.85
N VAL A 204 1.06 13.49 0.11
CA VAL A 204 1.24 13.44 -1.34
C VAL A 204 0.54 14.62 -2.01
N LYS A 205 -0.73 14.87 -1.69
CA LYS A 205 -1.52 15.92 -2.33
C LYS A 205 -1.02 17.32 -2.03
N ASN A 206 -0.65 17.62 -0.77
CA ASN A 206 -0.17 18.93 -0.38
C ASN A 206 1.19 19.27 -1.02
N ASN A 207 1.93 18.27 -1.46
CA ASN A 207 3.20 18.41 -2.18
C ASN A 207 3.04 18.22 -3.71
N GLY A 208 1.83 18.43 -4.26
CA GLY A 208 1.58 18.48 -5.70
C GLY A 208 1.30 17.13 -6.36
N GLY A 209 1.32 16.03 -5.63
CA GLY A 209 1.00 14.70 -6.15
C GLY A 209 -0.50 14.40 -6.22
N TYR A 210 -0.83 13.22 -6.65
CA TYR A 210 -2.21 12.77 -6.85
C TYR A 210 -2.59 11.67 -5.86
N THR A 211 -3.88 11.61 -5.51
CA THR A 211 -4.39 10.61 -4.58
C THR A 211 -5.71 10.03 -5.06
N VAL A 212 -5.89 8.75 -4.91
CA VAL A 212 -7.06 8.01 -5.34
C VAL A 212 -7.66 7.30 -4.13
N ALA A 213 -8.85 7.75 -3.69
CA ALA A 213 -9.66 6.99 -2.77
C ALA A 213 -10.36 5.86 -3.55
N VAL A 214 -9.92 4.63 -3.31
CA VAL A 214 -10.45 3.44 -3.98
C VAL A 214 -11.64 2.91 -3.18
N TYR A 215 -12.69 2.46 -3.88
CA TYR A 215 -13.85 1.85 -3.23
C TYR A 215 -14.38 0.66 -4.03
N ASP A 216 -14.94 -0.31 -3.32
CA ASP A 216 -15.76 -1.35 -3.93
C ASP A 216 -17.20 -0.86 -4.15
N SER A 217 -18.10 -1.75 -4.61
CA SER A 217 -19.51 -1.41 -4.83
C SER A 217 -20.35 -1.35 -3.55
N ALA A 218 -19.78 -1.61 -2.37
CA ALA A 218 -20.50 -1.51 -1.11
C ALA A 218 -20.84 -0.03 -0.80
N LYS A 219 -22.10 0.23 -0.44
CA LYS A 219 -22.62 1.59 -0.24
C LYS A 219 -21.80 2.42 0.75
N GLN A 220 -21.37 1.81 1.88
CA GLN A 220 -20.59 2.50 2.91
C GLN A 220 -19.18 2.90 2.42
N LYS A 221 -18.52 2.03 1.68
CA LYS A 221 -17.18 2.30 1.11
C LYS A 221 -17.23 3.37 0.03
N THR A 222 -18.27 3.34 -0.80
CA THR A 222 -18.52 4.40 -1.80
C THR A 222 -18.73 5.76 -1.12
N ALA A 223 -19.55 5.80 -0.05
CA ALA A 223 -19.82 7.05 0.68
C ALA A 223 -18.53 7.65 1.28
N LEU A 224 -17.69 6.83 1.94
CA LEU A 224 -16.42 7.28 2.50
C LEU A 224 -15.48 7.84 1.43
N ALA A 225 -15.31 7.15 0.31
CA ALA A 225 -14.44 7.62 -0.77
C ALA A 225 -14.92 8.95 -1.37
N MET A 226 -16.24 9.12 -1.51
CA MET A 226 -16.82 10.38 -1.98
C MET A 226 -16.66 11.51 -0.97
N GLU A 227 -16.77 11.21 0.33
CA GLU A 227 -16.49 12.16 1.41
C GLU A 227 -15.03 12.61 1.40
N LEU A 228 -14.07 11.68 1.31
CA LEU A 228 -12.64 11.99 1.21
C LEU A 228 -12.33 12.92 0.01
N LYS A 229 -13.02 12.72 -1.11
CA LYS A 229 -12.90 13.61 -2.27
C LYS A 229 -13.52 14.98 -2.00
N LYS A 230 -14.74 15.03 -1.44
CA LYS A 230 -15.45 16.27 -1.09
C LYS A 230 -14.65 17.12 -0.12
N ASP A 231 -14.08 16.50 0.88
CA ASP A 231 -13.23 17.15 1.91
C ASP A 231 -11.82 17.49 1.40
N LYS A 232 -11.58 17.31 0.10
CA LYS A 232 -10.28 17.57 -0.53
C LYS A 232 -9.12 16.76 0.07
N ARG A 233 -9.40 15.63 0.73
CA ARG A 233 -8.38 14.69 1.23
C ARG A 233 -7.86 13.78 0.13
N ALA A 234 -8.74 13.38 -0.80
CA ALA A 234 -8.36 12.67 -2.03
C ALA A 234 -8.55 13.55 -3.27
N THR A 235 -7.75 13.31 -4.32
CA THR A 235 -7.91 13.97 -5.62
C THR A 235 -9.06 13.32 -6.41
N PHE A 236 -9.09 12.00 -6.39
CA PHE A 236 -10.10 11.20 -7.09
C PHE A 236 -10.75 10.20 -6.13
N ALA A 237 -12.01 9.84 -6.40
CA ALA A 237 -12.70 8.70 -5.80
C ALA A 237 -13.12 7.76 -6.93
N LEU A 238 -12.54 6.56 -6.98
CA LEU A 238 -12.68 5.65 -8.12
C LEU A 238 -13.01 4.23 -7.64
N LYS A 239 -13.87 3.53 -8.39
CA LYS A 239 -14.18 2.13 -8.13
C LYS A 239 -12.94 1.27 -8.34
N ALA A 240 -12.74 0.25 -7.49
CA ALA A 240 -11.67 -0.74 -7.55
C ALA A 240 -11.83 -1.66 -8.79
N ASP A 241 -11.59 -1.11 -9.96
CA ASP A 241 -11.56 -1.81 -11.24
C ASP A 241 -10.28 -1.40 -11.97
N TYR A 242 -9.31 -2.30 -12.01
CA TYR A 242 -8.00 -2.11 -12.64
C TYR A 242 -7.96 -2.70 -14.07
N SER A 243 -9.10 -3.10 -14.63
CA SER A 243 -9.15 -3.64 -15.99
C SER A 243 -8.82 -2.58 -17.06
N LYS A 244 -8.51 -3.06 -18.24
CA LYS A 244 -8.26 -2.20 -19.42
C LYS A 244 -9.43 -1.22 -19.63
N ASP A 245 -9.10 0.02 -19.92
CA ASP A 245 -10.04 1.13 -20.18
C ASP A 245 -10.96 1.52 -19.00
N SER A 246 -10.68 0.99 -17.79
CA SER A 246 -11.35 1.40 -16.55
C SER A 246 -11.11 2.88 -16.22
N LYS A 247 -11.92 3.43 -15.30
CA LYS A 247 -11.71 4.81 -14.82
C LYS A 247 -10.36 5.00 -14.14
N ILE A 248 -9.89 4.00 -13.36
CA ILE A 248 -8.54 4.05 -12.76
C ILE A 248 -7.48 4.11 -13.85
N GLU A 249 -7.54 3.23 -14.85
CA GLU A 249 -6.54 3.21 -15.91
C GLU A 249 -6.49 4.52 -16.70
N LYS A 250 -7.64 5.06 -17.08
CA LYS A 250 -7.75 6.34 -17.79
C LYS A 250 -7.19 7.49 -16.96
N THR A 251 -7.51 7.52 -15.65
CA THR A 251 -7.00 8.56 -14.74
C THR A 251 -5.49 8.49 -14.60
N VAL A 252 -4.91 7.30 -14.38
CA VAL A 252 -3.46 7.15 -14.23
C VAL A 252 -2.72 7.47 -15.53
N LYS A 253 -3.24 7.06 -16.68
CA LYS A 253 -2.67 7.46 -17.98
C LYS A 253 -2.67 8.98 -18.17
N GLY A 254 -3.76 9.67 -17.81
CA GLY A 254 -3.81 11.14 -17.86
C GLY A 254 -2.80 11.81 -16.92
N ILE A 255 -2.55 11.21 -15.72
CA ILE A 255 -1.51 11.71 -14.82
C ILE A 255 -0.12 11.50 -15.43
N ILE A 256 0.15 10.34 -16.02
CA ILE A 256 1.43 10.06 -16.72
C ILE A 256 1.65 11.07 -17.86
N ASP A 257 0.61 11.38 -18.63
CA ASP A 257 0.68 12.38 -19.71
C ASP A 257 0.99 13.77 -19.18
N SER A 258 0.38 14.16 -18.06
CA SER A 258 0.64 15.43 -17.38
C SER A 258 2.10 15.52 -16.91
N VAL A 259 2.61 14.50 -16.23
CA VAL A 259 4.02 14.42 -15.79
C VAL A 259 4.96 14.47 -16.99
N ALA A 260 4.69 13.73 -18.05
CA ALA A 260 5.49 13.74 -19.27
C ALA A 260 5.51 15.13 -19.94
N SER A 261 4.38 15.84 -19.90
CA SER A 261 4.28 17.20 -20.46
C SER A 261 5.09 18.20 -19.62
N GLN A 262 4.95 18.18 -18.30
CA GLN A 262 5.73 19.04 -17.39
C GLN A 262 7.22 18.82 -17.56
N ASN A 263 7.68 17.58 -17.61
CA ASN A 263 9.08 17.23 -17.82
C ASN A 263 9.64 17.71 -19.18
N ARG A 264 8.79 17.80 -20.21
CA ARG A 264 9.19 18.40 -21.50
C ARG A 264 9.40 19.91 -21.38
N LEU A 265 8.52 20.60 -20.63
CA LEU A 265 8.62 22.04 -20.43
C LEU A 265 9.85 22.45 -19.58
N GLU A 266 10.24 21.63 -18.60
CA GLU A 266 11.44 21.89 -17.79
C GLU A 266 12.74 21.88 -18.58
N LYS A 267 12.79 21.18 -19.73
CA LYS A 267 13.96 21.20 -20.61
C LYS A 267 14.16 22.52 -21.34
N PHE A 268 13.18 23.40 -21.31
CA PHE A 268 13.25 24.74 -21.92
C PHE A 268 13.52 25.85 -20.91
N LYS A 269 13.66 25.52 -19.62
CA LYS A 269 14.11 26.44 -18.55
C LYS A 269 15.62 26.40 -18.41
#